data_e7d9dc838c0e2c2dc240a487cd613766
#
_entry.id   e7d9dc838c0e2c2dc240a487cd613766
#
_cell.length_a   1.000
_cell.length_b   1.000
_cell.length_c   1.000
_cell.angle_alpha   90.00
_cell.angle_beta   90.00
_cell.angle_gamma   90.00
#
_symmetry.space_group_name_H-M   'P 1'
#
loop_
_entity.id
_entity.type
_entity.pdbx_description
1 polymer ?
#
loop_
_entity_poly.entity_id
_entity_poly.type
_entity_poly.pdbx_seq_one_letter_code
_entity_poly.pdbx_strand_id
1 'polypeptide(L)'
;MKHMYIFLCLLLLSGVVSADVSGTALISDGDTITISGMKVRLNGIDTPERDQTCRKAGVTWKCGYKATETLRGWLDTKEVRCLGDIKDRYGRLIADCFVDGYNLNAKLVYEGLALAYRKYSKKYIPEEDKARAAKRGLWAGEFVAPWDWRKGKRLDPDY
;
A
#
# COMPACT_ATOMS: atom_id res chain seq x y z
N MET A 1 11.18 67.30 4.10
CA MET A 1 11.32 66.12 3.23
C MET A 1 11.11 64.88 4.09
N LYS A 2 9.93 64.20 3.94
CA LYS A 2 9.60 62.99 4.71
C LYS A 2 9.94 61.76 3.86
N HIS A 3 10.92 60.99 4.27
CA HIS A 3 11.26 59.69 3.62
C HIS A 3 10.30 58.62 4.11
N MET A 4 9.42 58.16 3.22
CA MET A 4 8.49 57.08 3.43
C MET A 4 9.20 55.75 3.06
N TYR A 5 9.57 54.95 4.08
CA TYR A 5 10.14 53.60 3.88
C TYR A 5 9.01 52.62 3.61
N ILE A 6 8.93 52.13 2.37
CA ILE A 6 8.01 51.03 1.99
C ILE A 6 8.66 49.73 2.47
N PHE A 7 8.06 49.14 3.51
CA PHE A 7 8.43 47.80 3.99
C PHE A 7 7.80 46.77 3.05
N LEU A 8 8.60 46.22 2.14
CA LEU A 8 8.19 45.14 1.26
C LEU A 8 8.16 43.82 2.06
N CYS A 9 6.97 43.42 2.51
CA CYS A 9 6.76 42.15 3.22
C CYS A 9 6.84 41.00 2.23
N LEU A 10 7.98 40.28 2.18
CA LEU A 10 8.18 39.10 1.37
C LEU A 10 7.42 37.93 2.04
N LEU A 11 6.23 37.62 1.55
CA LEU A 11 5.47 36.41 1.93
C LEU A 11 6.19 35.19 1.37
N LEU A 12 6.94 34.48 2.22
CA LEU A 12 7.49 33.16 1.92
C LEU A 12 6.32 32.15 1.88
N LEU A 13 5.83 31.86 0.70
CA LEU A 13 4.95 30.72 0.46
C LEU A 13 5.76 29.44 0.67
N SER A 14 5.64 28.84 1.85
CA SER A 14 6.13 27.49 2.14
C SER A 14 5.27 26.50 1.36
N GLY A 15 5.65 26.20 0.13
CA GLY A 15 5.04 25.12 -0.64
C GLY A 15 5.29 23.80 0.07
N VAL A 16 4.23 23.05 0.33
CA VAL A 16 4.34 21.63 0.76
C VAL A 16 4.99 20.88 -0.39
N VAL A 17 6.25 20.47 -0.23
CA VAL A 17 6.94 19.61 -1.20
C VAL A 17 6.39 18.20 -1.04
N SER A 18 5.42 17.86 -1.86
CA SER A 18 5.00 16.47 -2.02
C SER A 18 6.16 15.70 -2.66
N ALA A 19 6.62 14.64 -2.00
CA ALA A 19 7.62 13.77 -2.59
C ALA A 19 6.92 12.90 -3.65
N ASP A 20 7.24 13.19 -4.92
CA ASP A 20 6.82 12.40 -6.08
C ASP A 20 8.01 11.54 -6.50
N VAL A 21 7.88 10.22 -6.47
CA VAL A 21 8.91 9.28 -6.92
C VAL A 21 8.36 8.42 -8.03
N SER A 22 9.09 8.37 -9.16
CA SER A 22 8.71 7.59 -10.34
C SER A 22 9.86 6.71 -10.81
N GLY A 23 9.52 5.60 -11.44
CA GLY A 23 10.47 4.66 -12.05
C GLY A 23 9.99 3.22 -11.98
N THR A 24 10.84 2.31 -12.45
CA THR A 24 10.60 0.86 -12.30
C THR A 24 10.75 0.46 -10.83
N ALA A 25 9.88 -0.44 -10.37
CA ALA A 25 9.82 -0.84 -8.98
C ALA A 25 10.49 -2.19 -8.74
N LEU A 26 11.32 -2.27 -7.71
CA LEU A 26 11.75 -3.54 -7.11
C LEU A 26 10.78 -3.91 -6.00
N ILE A 27 10.21 -5.12 -6.05
CA ILE A 27 9.19 -5.57 -5.11
C ILE A 27 9.84 -6.28 -3.93
N SER A 28 9.67 -5.72 -2.72
CA SER A 28 10.14 -6.34 -1.48
C SER A 28 9.12 -7.34 -0.93
N ASP A 29 7.87 -6.91 -0.84
CA ASP A 29 6.71 -7.70 -0.41
C ASP A 29 5.42 -7.16 -1.04
N GLY A 30 4.25 -7.64 -0.62
CA GLY A 30 2.97 -7.30 -1.24
C GLY A 30 2.56 -5.83 -1.12
N ASP A 31 3.18 -5.04 -0.23
CA ASP A 31 2.85 -3.63 0.00
C ASP A 31 4.07 -2.71 0.22
N THR A 32 5.26 -3.21 -0.07
CA THR A 32 6.50 -2.45 0.00
C THR A 32 7.30 -2.62 -1.28
N ILE A 33 7.59 -1.50 -1.94
CA ILE A 33 8.36 -1.45 -3.18
C ILE A 33 9.54 -0.49 -3.03
N THR A 34 10.52 -0.59 -3.91
CA THR A 34 11.65 0.34 -3.98
C THR A 34 11.72 0.94 -5.38
N ILE A 35 11.71 2.27 -5.48
CA ILE A 35 11.82 3.02 -6.73
C ILE A 35 13.02 3.95 -6.62
N SER A 36 13.98 3.86 -7.54
CA SER A 36 15.19 4.72 -7.54
C SER A 36 15.92 4.75 -6.19
N GLY A 37 15.97 3.61 -5.49
CA GLY A 37 16.58 3.49 -4.16
C GLY A 37 15.70 3.96 -2.98
N MET A 38 14.56 4.58 -3.24
CA MET A 38 13.61 4.98 -2.20
C MET A 38 12.63 3.84 -1.88
N LYS A 39 12.60 3.42 -0.61
CA LYS A 39 11.59 2.47 -0.14
C LYS A 39 10.25 3.16 0.04
N VAL A 40 9.20 2.59 -0.55
CA VAL A 40 7.82 3.07 -0.51
C VAL A 40 6.94 2.02 0.14
N ARG A 41 6.18 2.40 1.16
CA ARG A 41 5.12 1.62 1.78
C ARG A 41 3.79 2.08 1.19
N LEU A 42 3.05 1.18 0.57
CA LEU A 42 1.74 1.50 0.00
C LEU A 42 0.77 1.94 1.12
N ASN A 43 0.28 3.18 1.00
CA ASN A 43 -0.54 3.83 2.02
C ASN A 43 -1.90 3.15 2.19
N GLY A 44 -2.36 3.04 3.44
CA GLY A 44 -3.73 2.67 3.79
C GLY A 44 -4.12 1.22 3.51
N ILE A 45 -3.19 0.37 3.15
CA ILE A 45 -3.39 -1.06 2.92
C ILE A 45 -2.43 -1.92 3.74
N ASP A 46 -2.80 -3.19 3.95
CA ASP A 46 -1.95 -4.19 4.59
C ASP A 46 -2.11 -5.53 3.86
N THR A 47 -1.01 -6.08 3.34
CA THR A 47 -1.02 -7.37 2.64
C THR A 47 -0.62 -8.49 3.59
N PRO A 48 -1.02 -9.73 3.32
CA PRO A 48 -0.48 -10.87 4.05
C PRO A 48 1.04 -10.86 4.02
N GLU A 49 1.67 -11.22 5.15
CA GLU A 49 3.11 -11.39 5.24
C GLU A 49 3.60 -12.44 4.23
N ARG A 50 4.81 -12.32 3.73
CA ARG A 50 5.32 -13.15 2.63
C ARG A 50 5.20 -14.66 2.90
N ASP A 51 5.37 -15.08 4.15
CA ASP A 51 5.26 -16.45 4.63
C ASP A 51 3.86 -16.81 5.13
N GLN A 52 2.93 -15.85 5.13
CA GLN A 52 1.57 -16.06 5.61
C GLN A 52 0.82 -17.03 4.73
N THR A 53 0.10 -17.96 5.39
CA THR A 53 -0.80 -18.90 4.77
C THR A 53 -2.26 -18.57 5.06
N CYS A 54 -3.12 -18.92 4.10
CA CYS A 54 -4.56 -18.81 4.15
C CYS A 54 -5.16 -20.15 3.76
N ARG A 55 -6.49 -20.32 3.94
CA ARG A 55 -7.20 -21.56 3.61
C ARG A 55 -8.37 -21.26 2.67
N LYS A 56 -8.57 -22.10 1.65
CA LYS A 56 -9.72 -22.03 0.75
C LYS A 56 -10.22 -23.45 0.49
N ALA A 57 -11.50 -23.70 0.77
CA ALA A 57 -12.11 -25.03 0.64
C ALA A 57 -11.27 -26.14 1.31
N GLY A 58 -10.77 -25.90 2.52
CA GLY A 58 -9.92 -26.83 3.27
C GLY A 58 -8.45 -26.91 2.80
N VAL A 59 -8.10 -26.26 1.69
CA VAL A 59 -6.73 -26.30 1.14
C VAL A 59 -5.94 -25.08 1.59
N THR A 60 -4.80 -25.31 2.23
CA THR A 60 -3.86 -24.25 2.62
C THR A 60 -3.08 -23.75 1.41
N TRP A 61 -2.92 -22.43 1.29
CA TRP A 61 -2.15 -21.77 0.23
C TRP A 61 -1.35 -20.58 0.76
N LYS A 62 -0.25 -20.26 0.07
CA LYS A 62 0.68 -19.19 0.46
C LYS A 62 0.14 -17.84 -0.02
N CYS A 63 -0.79 -17.24 0.74
CA CYS A 63 -1.46 -16.00 0.32
C CYS A 63 -0.52 -14.79 0.27
N GLY A 64 0.44 -14.69 1.18
CA GLY A 64 1.42 -13.60 1.16
C GLY A 64 2.37 -13.69 -0.04
N TYR A 65 2.86 -14.89 -0.35
CA TYR A 65 3.65 -15.12 -1.56
C TYR A 65 2.83 -14.76 -2.82
N LYS A 66 1.56 -15.20 -2.88
CA LYS A 66 0.69 -14.90 -4.02
C LYS A 66 0.47 -13.40 -4.21
N ALA A 67 0.25 -12.63 -3.12
CA ALA A 67 0.10 -11.18 -3.19
C ALA A 67 1.37 -10.53 -3.76
N THR A 68 2.54 -10.92 -3.25
CA THR A 68 3.84 -10.41 -3.70
C THR A 68 4.10 -10.72 -5.18
N GLU A 69 3.89 -11.96 -5.63
CA GLU A 69 4.11 -12.37 -7.01
C GLU A 69 3.11 -11.71 -7.98
N THR A 70 1.86 -11.54 -7.53
CA THR A 70 0.86 -10.83 -8.34
C THR A 70 1.27 -9.36 -8.53
N LEU A 71 1.70 -8.69 -7.45
CA LEU A 71 2.22 -7.33 -7.54
C LEU A 71 3.42 -7.25 -8.48
N ARG A 72 4.36 -8.20 -8.38
CA ARG A 72 5.54 -8.26 -9.27
C ARG A 72 5.12 -8.38 -10.74
N GLY A 73 4.17 -9.28 -11.07
CA GLY A 73 3.67 -9.42 -12.43
C GLY A 73 2.93 -8.19 -12.96
N TRP A 74 2.24 -7.44 -12.10
CA TRP A 74 1.57 -6.20 -12.51
C TRP A 74 2.53 -5.06 -12.80
N LEU A 75 3.69 -5.04 -12.13
CA LEU A 75 4.69 -3.96 -12.23
C LEU A 75 5.87 -4.31 -13.12
N ASP A 76 5.91 -5.53 -13.67
CA ASP A 76 7.00 -5.96 -14.55
C ASP A 76 7.18 -4.96 -15.71
N THR A 77 8.40 -4.42 -15.82
CA THR A 77 8.82 -3.41 -16.82
C THR A 77 8.03 -2.10 -16.83
N LYS A 78 7.08 -1.89 -15.91
CA LYS A 78 6.23 -0.69 -15.88
C LYS A 78 6.82 0.41 -15.02
N GLU A 79 6.53 1.65 -15.42
CA GLU A 79 6.80 2.81 -14.61
C GLU A 79 5.70 2.98 -13.56
N VAL A 80 6.12 3.10 -12.30
CA VAL A 80 5.25 3.36 -11.15
C VAL A 80 5.50 4.77 -10.67
N ARG A 81 4.44 5.53 -10.44
CA ARG A 81 4.49 6.86 -9.83
C ARG A 81 3.84 6.82 -8.45
N CYS A 82 4.58 7.23 -7.42
CA CYS A 82 4.10 7.24 -6.04
C CYS A 82 4.08 8.66 -5.49
N LEU A 83 2.95 9.05 -4.91
CA LEU A 83 2.70 10.36 -4.32
C LEU A 83 2.56 10.23 -2.82
N GLY A 84 3.43 10.90 -2.06
CA GLY A 84 3.41 10.91 -0.60
C GLY A 84 4.23 12.07 -0.07
N ASP A 85 4.04 12.41 1.20
CA ASP A 85 4.71 13.53 1.88
C ASP A 85 5.26 13.14 3.25
N ILE A 86 4.95 11.92 3.72
CA ILE A 86 5.29 11.45 5.05
C ILE A 86 6.18 10.21 4.95
N LYS A 87 7.21 10.13 5.79
CA LYS A 87 8.00 8.91 6.01
C LYS A 87 7.62 8.26 7.33
N ASP A 88 7.62 6.94 7.33
CA ASP A 88 7.45 6.19 8.57
C ASP A 88 8.77 6.13 9.39
N ARG A 89 8.69 5.53 10.58
CA ARG A 89 9.85 5.37 11.49
C ARG A 89 11.01 4.55 10.89
N TYR A 90 10.77 3.85 9.80
CA TYR A 90 11.78 3.06 9.08
C TYR A 90 12.33 3.81 7.85
N GLY A 91 11.93 5.07 7.65
CA GLY A 91 12.37 5.91 6.53
C GLY A 91 11.67 5.61 5.20
N ARG A 92 10.63 4.75 5.18
CA ARG A 92 9.85 4.46 3.97
C ARG A 92 8.87 5.60 3.69
N LEU A 93 8.78 6.04 2.43
CA LEU A 93 7.75 6.96 1.98
C LEU A 93 6.39 6.27 2.06
N ILE A 94 5.43 6.84 2.79
CA ILE A 94 4.04 6.40 2.78
C ILE A 94 3.35 7.03 1.59
N ALA A 95 2.92 6.23 0.61
CA ALA A 95 2.43 6.80 -0.64
C ALA A 95 1.25 6.04 -1.26
N ASP A 96 0.45 6.78 -2.03
CA ASP A 96 -0.46 6.23 -3.00
C ASP A 96 0.30 6.09 -4.34
N CYS A 97 0.33 4.88 -4.89
CA CYS A 97 1.07 4.59 -6.10
C CYS A 97 0.14 4.32 -7.29
N PHE A 98 0.61 4.69 -8.46
CA PHE A 98 -0.15 4.61 -9.71
C PHE A 98 0.69 3.94 -10.79
N VAL A 99 0.04 3.13 -11.62
CA VAL A 99 0.63 2.48 -12.78
C VAL A 99 -0.43 2.42 -13.87
N ASP A 100 -0.08 2.72 -15.12
CA ASP A 100 -1.02 2.74 -16.26
C ASP A 100 -2.33 3.51 -15.98
N GLY A 101 -2.25 4.58 -15.17
CA GLY A 101 -3.39 5.43 -14.83
C GLY A 101 -4.31 4.90 -13.72
N TYR A 102 -4.09 3.71 -13.16
CA TYR A 102 -4.88 3.20 -12.03
C TYR A 102 -4.13 3.27 -10.70
N ASN A 103 -4.89 3.45 -9.60
CA ASN A 103 -4.35 3.41 -8.25
C ASN A 103 -4.03 1.96 -7.85
N LEU A 104 -2.74 1.68 -7.63
CA LEU A 104 -2.21 0.35 -7.29
C LEU A 104 -2.71 -0.14 -5.94
N ASN A 105 -2.76 0.76 -4.94
CA ASN A 105 -3.24 0.45 -3.59
C ASN A 105 -4.70 -0.01 -3.62
N ALA A 106 -5.55 0.74 -4.33
CA ALA A 106 -6.95 0.40 -4.53
C ALA A 106 -7.12 -0.95 -5.24
N LYS A 107 -6.32 -1.21 -6.28
CA LYS A 107 -6.38 -2.46 -7.05
C LYS A 107 -6.02 -3.68 -6.19
N LEU A 108 -4.98 -3.59 -5.36
CA LEU A 108 -4.60 -4.67 -4.45
C LEU A 108 -5.75 -5.04 -3.50
N VAL A 109 -6.43 -4.04 -2.94
CA VAL A 109 -7.59 -4.28 -2.05
C VAL A 109 -8.77 -4.82 -2.83
N TYR A 110 -9.08 -4.26 -4.01
CA TYR A 110 -10.19 -4.69 -4.85
C TYR A 110 -10.07 -6.16 -5.33
N GLU A 111 -8.84 -6.63 -5.59
CA GLU A 111 -8.57 -8.03 -5.94
C GLU A 111 -8.49 -8.96 -4.71
N GLY A 112 -8.64 -8.42 -3.50
CA GLY A 112 -8.56 -9.18 -2.25
C GLY A 112 -7.16 -9.68 -1.94
N LEU A 113 -6.12 -9.00 -2.44
CA LEU A 113 -4.71 -9.29 -2.14
C LEU A 113 -4.18 -8.48 -0.96
N ALA A 114 -4.91 -7.45 -0.55
CA ALA A 114 -4.66 -6.62 0.60
C ALA A 114 -5.96 -6.32 1.35
N LEU A 115 -5.84 -5.94 2.61
CA LEU A 115 -6.94 -5.39 3.42
C LEU A 115 -6.81 -3.87 3.51
N ALA A 116 -7.94 -3.17 3.62
CA ALA A 116 -7.96 -1.76 4.00
C ALA A 116 -7.46 -1.63 5.44
N TYR A 117 -6.33 -0.93 5.64
CA TYR A 117 -5.73 -0.80 6.96
C TYR A 117 -6.34 0.40 7.72
N ARG A 118 -7.52 0.18 8.27
CA ARG A 118 -8.39 1.20 8.90
C ARG A 118 -7.74 2.01 10.00
N LYS A 119 -6.68 1.48 10.63
CA LYS A 119 -5.89 2.20 11.65
C LYS A 119 -5.24 3.46 11.08
N TYR A 120 -4.86 3.44 9.80
CA TYR A 120 -4.13 4.52 9.14
C TYR A 120 -4.95 5.25 8.09
N SER A 121 -5.88 4.57 7.42
CA SER A 121 -6.72 5.17 6.39
C SER A 121 -8.04 4.42 6.20
N LYS A 122 -9.11 5.15 5.94
CA LYS A 122 -10.41 4.59 5.53
C LYS A 122 -10.60 4.59 4.01
N LYS A 123 -9.63 5.10 3.26
CA LYS A 123 -9.72 5.38 1.83
C LYS A 123 -10.15 4.17 0.99
N TYR A 124 -9.65 2.99 1.32
CA TYR A 124 -9.85 1.77 0.51
C TYR A 124 -10.90 0.81 1.06
N ILE A 125 -11.74 1.26 2.01
CA ILE A 125 -12.88 0.46 2.53
C ILE A 125 -13.87 0.09 1.40
N PRO A 126 -14.23 1.00 0.47
CA PRO A 126 -15.15 0.65 -0.62
C PRO A 126 -14.63 -0.46 -1.53
N GLU A 127 -13.31 -0.51 -1.80
CA GLU A 127 -12.66 -1.56 -2.58
C GLU A 127 -12.67 -2.89 -1.84
N GLU A 128 -12.43 -2.87 -0.53
CA GLU A 128 -12.51 -4.05 0.32
C GLU A 128 -13.92 -4.63 0.38
N ASP A 129 -14.94 -3.79 0.49
CA ASP A 129 -16.35 -4.23 0.51
C ASP A 129 -16.72 -4.90 -0.81
N LYS A 130 -16.25 -4.37 -1.95
CA LYS A 130 -16.41 -5.01 -3.27
C LYS A 130 -15.70 -6.35 -3.37
N ALA A 131 -14.45 -6.42 -2.87
CA ALA A 131 -13.68 -7.66 -2.84
C ALA A 131 -14.37 -8.74 -1.99
N ARG A 132 -14.87 -8.35 -0.82
CA ARG A 132 -15.61 -9.22 0.10
C ARG A 132 -16.90 -9.73 -0.52
N ALA A 133 -17.72 -8.87 -1.09
CA ALA A 133 -18.98 -9.22 -1.73
C ALA A 133 -18.77 -10.19 -2.90
N ALA A 134 -17.70 -10.00 -3.69
CA ALA A 134 -17.34 -10.85 -4.81
C ALA A 134 -16.47 -12.07 -4.44
N LYS A 135 -16.16 -12.26 -3.15
CA LYS A 135 -15.29 -13.33 -2.64
C LYS A 135 -13.94 -13.42 -3.38
N ARG A 136 -13.29 -12.26 -3.62
CA ARG A 136 -12.00 -12.21 -4.30
C ARG A 136 -10.85 -12.50 -3.35
N GLY A 137 -9.82 -13.13 -3.86
CA GLY A 137 -8.55 -13.35 -3.17
C GLY A 137 -8.73 -13.96 -1.77
N LEU A 138 -8.31 -13.24 -0.74
CA LEU A 138 -8.45 -13.62 0.67
C LEU A 138 -9.90 -13.89 1.06
N TRP A 139 -10.85 -13.12 0.52
CA TRP A 139 -12.28 -13.23 0.84
C TRP A 139 -12.96 -14.47 0.27
N ALA A 140 -12.25 -15.27 -0.55
CA ALA A 140 -12.74 -16.55 -1.04
C ALA A 140 -12.58 -17.71 -0.02
N GLY A 141 -11.98 -17.45 1.14
CA GLY A 141 -11.69 -18.44 2.15
C GLY A 141 -11.43 -17.85 3.52
N GLU A 142 -10.61 -18.53 4.30
CA GLU A 142 -10.26 -18.15 5.65
C GLU A 142 -8.84 -17.57 5.69
N PHE A 143 -8.66 -16.52 6.44
CA PHE A 143 -7.36 -15.88 6.66
C PHE A 143 -7.31 -15.20 8.04
N VAL A 144 -6.11 -15.04 8.55
CA VAL A 144 -5.82 -14.15 9.68
C VAL A 144 -5.47 -12.77 9.10
N ALA A 145 -5.96 -11.69 9.69
CA ALA A 145 -5.56 -10.37 9.26
C ALA A 145 -4.04 -10.18 9.41
N PRO A 146 -3.33 -9.52 8.45
CA PRO A 146 -1.87 -9.40 8.49
C PRO A 146 -1.33 -8.84 9.81
N TRP A 147 -2.00 -7.83 10.37
CA TRP A 147 -1.63 -7.24 11.67
C TRP A 147 -1.80 -8.21 12.85
N ASP A 148 -2.70 -9.18 12.76
CA ASP A 148 -2.88 -10.21 13.78
C ASP A 148 -1.93 -11.39 13.57
N TRP A 149 -1.61 -11.71 12.30
CA TRP A 149 -0.56 -12.67 11.97
C TRP A 149 0.79 -12.26 12.54
N ARG A 150 1.16 -10.97 12.42
CA ARG A 150 2.38 -10.41 13.04
C ARG A 150 2.40 -10.53 14.56
N LYS A 151 1.23 -10.60 15.21
CA LYS A 151 1.10 -10.86 16.67
C LYS A 151 1.08 -12.34 17.02
N GLY A 152 1.29 -13.23 16.07
CA GLY A 152 1.35 -14.66 16.30
C GLY A 152 0.03 -15.42 16.11
N LYS A 153 -1.09 -14.74 15.73
CA LYS A 153 -2.33 -15.45 15.40
C LYS A 153 -2.16 -16.33 14.18
N ARG A 154 -2.81 -17.49 14.20
CA ARG A 154 -2.83 -18.46 13.10
C ARG A 154 -4.26 -18.95 12.91
N LEU A 155 -4.54 -19.56 11.75
CA LEU A 155 -5.78 -20.30 11.55
C LEU A 155 -5.78 -21.54 12.43
N ASP A 156 -6.95 -21.93 12.89
CA ASP A 156 -7.14 -23.17 13.63
C ASP A 156 -6.79 -24.36 12.71
N PRO A 157 -5.91 -25.27 13.13
CA PRO A 157 -5.55 -26.43 12.32
C PRO A 157 -6.70 -27.42 12.12
N ASP A 158 -7.72 -27.41 13.02
CA ASP A 158 -8.80 -28.42 13.06
C ASP A 158 -10.09 -27.99 12.31
N TYR A 159 -10.06 -26.88 11.57
CA TYR A 159 -11.17 -26.41 10.76
C TYR A 159 -10.86 -26.48 9.28
#